data_ed2bd1073538b0bf0ac4ff3738d8b274
#
_entry.id   ed2bd1073538b0bf0ac4ff3738d8b274
#
_cell.length_a   1.000
_cell.length_b   1.000
_cell.length_c   1.000
_cell.angle_alpha   90.00
_cell.angle_beta   90.00
_cell.angle_gamma   90.00
#
_symmetry.space_group_name_H-M   'P 1'
#
loop_
_entity.id
_entity.type
_entity.pdbx_description
1 polymer ?
#
loop_
_entity_poly.entity_id
_entity_poly.type
_entity_poly.pdbx_seq_one_letter_code
_entity_poly.pdbx_strand_id
1 'polypeptide(L)'
;VVVLGHGGLKFYAYVCGDEKLIGVEDMEKQGRTLKSQGFHHAYPHIRKVDTVGMGGPKISPDYEQISYKKPDVIFRAYADKDELDKMQQRLKIPVVGIGAGKNGEIFGEDTYKTIGIVGKVMGKEQRSEELVQFIKETEKDLRKRAGNIVSGPKTYMGGCAFRGEQGILSTKGKADLLDVIKVNNVMAGQTKERSVIIDKEKLLELDPEMIIVDL
;
A
#
# COMPACT_ATOMS: atom_id res chain seq x y z
N VAL A 1 -1.17 19.02 6.44
CA VAL A 1 -1.26 17.55 6.64
C VAL A 1 0.12 16.94 6.58
N VAL A 2 0.38 15.94 7.42
CA VAL A 2 1.55 15.05 7.37
C VAL A 2 1.06 13.63 7.14
N VAL A 3 1.76 12.87 6.30
CA VAL A 3 1.45 11.45 6.05
C VAL A 3 2.67 10.59 6.35
N LEU A 4 2.49 9.59 7.20
CA LEU A 4 3.52 8.69 7.69
C LEU A 4 3.12 7.23 7.48
N GLY A 5 4.10 6.38 7.31
CA GLY A 5 3.92 4.93 7.16
C GLY A 5 3.80 4.48 5.72
N HIS A 6 4.44 3.34 5.46
CA HIS A 6 4.54 2.76 4.13
C HIS A 6 3.17 2.64 3.44
N GLY A 7 3.05 3.20 2.24
CA GLY A 7 1.82 3.18 1.44
C GLY A 7 0.70 4.12 1.93
N GLY A 8 0.90 4.85 3.03
CA GLY A 8 -0.08 5.83 3.52
C GLY A 8 -0.29 6.98 2.53
N LEU A 9 0.81 7.48 1.97
CA LEU A 9 0.76 8.57 1.01
C LEU A 9 -0.04 8.23 -0.25
N LYS A 10 -0.06 6.98 -0.67
CA LYS A 10 -0.88 6.51 -1.79
C LYS A 10 -2.37 6.82 -1.58
N PHE A 11 -2.92 6.49 -0.42
CA PHE A 11 -4.33 6.75 -0.11
C PHE A 11 -4.64 8.23 -0.08
N TYR A 12 -3.74 9.01 0.52
CA TYR A 12 -3.88 10.47 0.55
C TYR A 12 -3.85 11.06 -0.86
N ALA A 13 -2.85 10.71 -1.66
CA ALA A 13 -2.64 11.28 -2.99
C ALA A 13 -3.78 10.96 -3.98
N TYR A 14 -4.38 9.77 -3.92
CA TYR A 14 -5.51 9.44 -4.80
C TYR A 14 -6.81 10.17 -4.43
N VAL A 15 -6.97 10.56 -3.16
CA VAL A 15 -8.14 11.32 -2.69
C VAL A 15 -7.93 12.82 -2.80
N CYS A 16 -6.76 13.31 -2.40
CA CYS A 16 -6.48 14.74 -2.20
C CYS A 16 -5.42 15.32 -3.16
N GLY A 17 -4.73 14.48 -3.94
CA GLY A 17 -3.55 14.94 -4.65
C GLY A 17 -2.41 15.30 -3.70
N ASP A 18 -1.79 16.45 -3.93
CA ASP A 18 -0.78 17.05 -3.06
C ASP A 18 -1.32 18.23 -2.23
N GLU A 19 -2.63 18.46 -2.25
CA GLU A 19 -3.29 19.53 -1.49
C GLU A 19 -2.95 19.45 0.01
N LYS A 20 -2.56 20.58 0.61
CA LYS A 20 -2.26 20.71 2.05
C LYS A 20 -1.19 19.74 2.60
N LEU A 21 -0.49 19.01 1.75
CA LEU A 21 0.58 18.11 2.15
C LEU A 21 1.84 18.93 2.47
N ILE A 22 2.30 18.87 3.73
CA ILE A 22 3.43 19.67 4.22
C ILE A 22 4.58 18.82 4.77
N GLY A 23 4.40 17.50 4.87
CA GLY A 23 5.42 16.59 5.35
C GLY A 23 5.17 15.15 4.91
N VAL A 24 6.25 14.49 4.45
CA VAL A 24 6.29 13.08 4.04
C VAL A 24 7.54 12.40 4.59
N GLU A 25 7.60 11.09 4.54
CA GLU A 25 8.81 10.33 4.86
C GLU A 25 9.86 10.45 3.74
N ASP A 26 11.13 10.27 4.09
CA ASP A 26 12.26 10.35 3.17
C ASP A 26 12.18 9.34 2.02
N MET A 27 11.66 8.13 2.29
CA MET A 27 11.48 7.08 1.30
C MET A 27 10.54 7.48 0.15
N GLU A 28 9.61 8.40 0.40
CA GLU A 28 8.68 8.90 -0.62
C GLU A 28 9.39 9.79 -1.67
N LYS A 29 10.64 10.16 -1.42
CA LYS A 29 11.47 11.01 -2.30
C LYS A 29 12.61 10.27 -2.98
N GLN A 30 12.77 8.97 -2.71
CA GLN A 30 13.97 8.25 -3.12
C GLN A 30 13.66 6.98 -3.92
N GLY A 31 14.61 6.61 -4.76
CA GLY A 31 14.77 5.30 -5.37
C GLY A 31 13.56 4.76 -6.13
N ARG A 32 13.24 3.52 -5.84
CA ARG A 32 12.18 2.75 -6.46
C ARG A 32 10.79 3.34 -6.22
N THR A 33 10.52 3.85 -5.03
CA THR A 33 9.22 4.44 -4.67
C THR A 33 8.80 5.54 -5.66
N LEU A 34 9.74 6.42 -6.01
CA LEU A 34 9.48 7.49 -6.99
C LEU A 34 9.16 6.96 -8.39
N LYS A 35 9.74 5.84 -8.78
CA LYS A 35 9.60 5.28 -10.13
C LYS A 35 8.37 4.40 -10.26
N SER A 36 8.05 3.63 -9.21
CA SER A 36 7.01 2.60 -9.24
C SER A 36 5.61 3.09 -8.86
N GLN A 37 5.48 4.24 -8.18
CA GLN A 37 4.20 4.72 -7.69
C GLN A 37 3.61 5.78 -8.62
N GLY A 38 2.51 5.47 -9.30
CA GLY A 38 1.86 6.34 -10.29
C GLY A 38 1.50 7.74 -9.78
N PHE A 39 1.17 7.88 -8.48
CA PHE A 39 0.85 9.18 -7.90
C PHE A 39 2.04 10.16 -7.86
N HIS A 40 3.28 9.67 -7.79
CA HIS A 40 4.47 10.53 -7.88
C HIS A 40 4.66 11.14 -9.28
N HIS A 41 4.14 10.50 -10.31
CA HIS A 41 4.11 11.04 -11.67
C HIS A 41 2.96 12.04 -11.85
N ALA A 42 1.80 11.74 -11.26
CA ALA A 42 0.64 12.63 -11.30
C ALA A 42 0.84 13.90 -10.47
N TYR A 43 1.53 13.80 -9.34
CA TYR A 43 1.76 14.89 -8.39
C TYR A 43 3.25 15.10 -8.12
N PRO A 44 4.03 15.63 -9.07
CA PRO A 44 5.49 15.78 -8.93
C PRO A 44 5.90 16.74 -7.81
N HIS A 45 5.00 17.61 -7.34
CA HIS A 45 5.24 18.52 -6.21
C HIS A 45 5.48 17.81 -4.89
N ILE A 46 4.99 16.57 -4.71
CA ILE A 46 5.26 15.74 -3.53
C ILE A 46 6.77 15.61 -3.26
N ARG A 47 7.60 15.59 -4.32
CA ARG A 47 9.05 15.54 -4.19
C ARG A 47 9.67 16.77 -3.49
N LYS A 48 8.95 17.90 -3.49
CA LYS A 48 9.38 19.16 -2.88
C LYS A 48 8.85 19.34 -1.46
N VAL A 49 7.90 18.51 -1.03
CA VAL A 49 7.37 18.52 0.32
C VAL A 49 8.48 18.15 1.31
N ASP A 50 8.52 18.78 2.47
CA ASP A 50 9.59 18.53 3.44
C ASP A 50 9.57 17.12 4.01
N THR A 51 10.77 16.61 4.34
CA THR A 51 10.92 15.32 5.01
C THR A 51 10.70 15.49 6.51
N VAL A 52 9.84 14.66 7.09
CA VAL A 52 9.47 14.69 8.51
C VAL A 52 9.75 13.35 9.22
N GLY A 53 10.71 12.61 8.72
CA GLY A 53 11.15 11.36 9.32
C GLY A 53 11.60 10.33 8.29
N MET A 54 12.14 9.23 8.81
CA MET A 54 12.54 8.07 8.02
C MET A 54 11.36 7.12 7.85
N GLY A 55 11.11 6.72 6.61
CA GLY A 55 10.15 5.68 6.27
C GLY A 55 10.78 4.29 6.15
N GLY A 56 9.98 3.32 5.68
CA GLY A 56 10.43 1.96 5.44
C GLY A 56 10.21 1.01 6.62
N PRO A 57 11.03 -0.05 6.76
CA PRO A 57 10.83 -1.10 7.77
C PRO A 57 10.92 -0.62 9.22
N LYS A 58 11.70 0.45 9.46
CA LYS A 58 11.84 1.10 10.77
C LYS A 58 11.44 2.56 10.62
N ILE A 59 10.16 2.80 10.77
CA ILE A 59 9.61 4.15 10.70
C ILE A 59 10.11 4.93 11.92
N SER A 60 10.70 6.09 11.66
CA SER A 60 11.19 7.00 12.70
C SER A 60 10.71 8.42 12.40
N PRO A 61 9.53 8.82 12.91
CA PRO A 61 9.03 10.18 12.76
C PRO A 61 9.96 11.19 13.43
N ASP A 62 10.22 12.29 12.74
CA ASP A 62 10.89 13.45 13.33
C ASP A 62 9.86 14.33 14.04
N TYR A 63 9.69 14.10 15.33
CA TYR A 63 8.70 14.80 16.15
C TYR A 63 8.96 16.30 16.24
N GLU A 64 10.23 16.74 16.16
CA GLU A 64 10.60 18.16 16.20
C GLU A 64 10.16 18.85 14.90
N GLN A 65 10.50 18.25 13.76
CA GLN A 65 10.07 18.76 12.46
C GLN A 65 8.54 18.78 12.32
N ILE A 66 7.86 17.71 12.76
CA ILE A 66 6.41 17.68 12.74
C ILE A 66 5.81 18.78 13.61
N SER A 67 6.33 18.97 14.83
CA SER A 67 5.86 20.02 15.74
C SER A 67 6.13 21.42 15.18
N TYR A 68 7.28 21.64 14.54
CA TYR A 68 7.61 22.90 13.89
C TYR A 68 6.64 23.25 12.76
N LYS A 69 6.26 22.24 11.95
CA LYS A 69 5.34 22.42 10.81
C LYS A 69 3.89 22.62 11.19
N LYS A 70 3.51 22.25 12.42
CA LYS A 70 2.14 22.40 12.95
C LYS A 70 1.05 21.92 11.99
N PRO A 71 1.07 20.65 11.55
CA PRO A 71 -0.01 20.13 10.72
C PRO A 71 -1.32 20.08 11.49
N ASP A 72 -2.46 20.30 10.83
CA ASP A 72 -3.78 20.15 11.43
C ASP A 72 -4.11 18.69 11.74
N VAL A 73 -3.56 17.76 10.97
CA VAL A 73 -3.78 16.33 11.12
C VAL A 73 -2.57 15.53 10.59
N ILE A 74 -2.35 14.38 11.20
CA ILE A 74 -1.35 13.38 10.77
C ILE A 74 -2.11 12.10 10.37
N PHE A 75 -1.92 11.62 9.15
CA PHE A 75 -2.30 10.28 8.77
C PHE A 75 -1.12 9.33 9.02
N ARG A 76 -1.38 8.24 9.73
CA ARG A 76 -0.36 7.24 10.07
C ARG A 76 -0.81 5.86 9.61
N ALA A 77 -0.10 5.30 8.62
CA ALA A 77 -0.43 3.98 8.09
C ALA A 77 0.15 2.84 8.92
N TYR A 78 -0.64 1.78 9.08
CA TYR A 78 -0.25 0.51 9.71
C TYR A 78 0.32 0.62 11.13
N ALA A 79 -0.16 1.58 11.92
CA ALA A 79 0.13 1.69 13.35
C ALA A 79 -1.00 1.08 14.18
N ASP A 80 -0.68 0.52 15.32
CA ASP A 80 -1.68 0.12 16.29
C ASP A 80 -2.22 1.32 17.09
N LYS A 81 -3.29 1.08 17.86
CA LYS A 81 -3.96 2.12 18.63
C LYS A 81 -3.02 2.80 19.65
N ASP A 82 -2.17 2.03 20.31
CA ASP A 82 -1.26 2.55 21.34
C ASP A 82 -0.19 3.45 20.75
N GLU A 83 0.32 3.11 19.55
CA GLU A 83 1.27 3.93 18.81
C GLU A 83 0.62 5.27 18.37
N LEU A 84 -0.61 5.20 17.85
CA LEU A 84 -1.38 6.40 17.46
C LEU A 84 -1.66 7.31 18.64
N ASP A 85 -2.13 6.76 19.76
CA ASP A 85 -2.45 7.52 20.97
C ASP A 85 -1.20 8.18 21.56
N LYS A 86 -0.06 7.47 21.63
CA LYS A 86 1.22 8.03 22.09
C LYS A 86 1.70 9.18 21.19
N MET A 87 1.61 9.01 19.88
CA MET A 87 1.97 10.05 18.93
C MET A 87 1.10 11.29 19.11
N GLN A 88 -0.22 11.11 19.18
CA GLN A 88 -1.17 12.20 19.40
C GLN A 88 -0.95 12.92 20.73
N GLN A 89 -0.72 12.19 21.81
CA GLN A 89 -0.42 12.76 23.13
C GLN A 89 0.86 13.60 23.13
N ARG A 90 1.90 13.12 22.46
CA ARG A 90 3.19 13.79 22.37
C ARG A 90 3.14 15.06 21.53
N LEU A 91 2.50 15.00 20.37
CA LEU A 91 2.44 16.10 19.42
C LEU A 91 1.31 17.10 19.69
N LYS A 92 0.28 16.70 20.41
CA LYS A 92 -0.96 17.45 20.59
C LYS A 92 -1.66 17.79 19.25
N ILE A 93 -1.48 16.94 18.24
CA ILE A 93 -2.05 17.04 16.90
C ILE A 93 -2.89 15.79 16.66
N PRO A 94 -4.10 15.88 16.08
CA PRO A 94 -4.90 14.71 15.74
C PRO A 94 -4.13 13.71 14.87
N VAL A 95 -4.13 12.42 15.25
CA VAL A 95 -3.50 11.34 14.50
C VAL A 95 -4.57 10.35 14.05
N VAL A 96 -4.66 10.13 12.76
CA VAL A 96 -5.65 9.25 12.12
C VAL A 96 -4.96 8.02 11.57
N GLY A 97 -5.33 6.85 12.10
CA GLY A 97 -4.84 5.54 11.60
C GLY A 97 -5.48 5.19 10.26
N ILE A 98 -4.66 4.78 9.31
CA ILE A 98 -5.09 4.32 7.98
C ILE A 98 -4.35 3.02 7.58
N GLY A 99 -4.89 2.27 6.61
CA GLY A 99 -4.24 1.06 6.11
C GLY A 99 -5.19 0.18 5.30
N ALA A 100 -4.65 -0.69 4.47
CA ALA A 100 -5.40 -1.64 3.64
C ALA A 100 -5.42 -3.05 4.27
N GLY A 101 -5.86 -3.15 5.53
CA GLY A 101 -5.86 -4.42 6.27
C GLY A 101 -4.46 -4.98 6.54
N LYS A 102 -4.40 -6.14 7.20
CA LYS A 102 -3.12 -6.79 7.56
C LYS A 102 -2.33 -7.25 6.34
N ASN A 103 -3.00 -7.62 5.26
CA ASN A 103 -2.38 -8.20 4.06
C ASN A 103 -2.14 -7.18 2.94
N GLY A 104 -2.55 -5.93 3.11
CA GLY A 104 -2.45 -4.90 2.07
C GLY A 104 -3.36 -5.20 0.87
N GLU A 105 -4.57 -5.67 1.13
CA GLU A 105 -5.55 -6.05 0.11
C GLU A 105 -5.95 -4.83 -0.72
N ILE A 106 -6.01 -5.03 -2.04
CA ILE A 106 -6.45 -3.98 -2.98
C ILE A 106 -7.98 -3.94 -3.01
N PHE A 107 -8.61 -5.12 -3.14
CA PHE A 107 -10.05 -5.30 -3.18
C PHE A 107 -10.53 -5.75 -1.79
N GLY A 108 -10.97 -4.80 -0.96
CA GLY A 108 -11.40 -5.16 0.38
C GLY A 108 -11.93 -3.98 1.21
N GLU A 109 -12.76 -4.30 2.19
CA GLU A 109 -13.43 -3.33 3.05
C GLU A 109 -12.46 -2.40 3.78
N ASP A 110 -11.30 -2.89 4.21
CA ASP A 110 -10.31 -2.05 4.90
C ASP A 110 -9.72 -0.98 3.97
N THR A 111 -9.49 -1.32 2.70
CA THR A 111 -9.09 -0.35 1.68
C THR A 111 -10.17 0.69 1.45
N TYR A 112 -11.44 0.26 1.31
CA TYR A 112 -12.57 1.18 1.11
C TYR A 112 -12.80 2.09 2.32
N LYS A 113 -12.72 1.54 3.54
CA LYS A 113 -12.78 2.33 4.79
C LYS A 113 -11.66 3.35 4.86
N THR A 114 -10.43 2.98 4.53
CA THR A 114 -9.29 3.89 4.54
C THR A 114 -9.48 5.05 3.59
N ILE A 115 -9.92 4.79 2.36
CA ILE A 115 -10.23 5.82 1.37
C ILE A 115 -11.33 6.75 1.90
N GLY A 116 -12.41 6.19 2.46
CA GLY A 116 -13.49 6.96 3.06
C GLY A 116 -13.07 7.79 4.27
N ILE A 117 -12.20 7.28 5.14
CA ILE A 117 -11.64 8.03 6.28
C ILE A 117 -10.84 9.24 5.78
N VAL A 118 -9.95 9.05 4.79
CA VAL A 118 -9.18 10.16 4.21
C VAL A 118 -10.14 11.20 3.61
N GLY A 119 -11.13 10.76 2.82
CA GLY A 119 -12.14 11.66 2.24
C GLY A 119 -12.88 12.46 3.30
N LYS A 120 -13.38 11.81 4.33
CA LYS A 120 -14.13 12.46 5.42
C LYS A 120 -13.29 13.49 6.19
N VAL A 121 -12.05 13.14 6.55
CA VAL A 121 -11.15 14.03 7.28
C VAL A 121 -10.75 15.24 6.44
N MET A 122 -10.64 15.08 5.13
CA MET A 122 -10.20 16.12 4.21
C MET A 122 -11.34 16.89 3.52
N GLY A 123 -12.62 16.54 3.78
CA GLY A 123 -13.76 17.12 3.09
C GLY A 123 -13.78 16.78 1.59
N LYS A 124 -13.40 15.56 1.25
CA LYS A 124 -13.31 15.02 -0.13
C LYS A 124 -14.15 13.74 -0.26
N GLU A 125 -15.31 13.69 0.40
CA GLU A 125 -16.18 12.52 0.45
C GLU A 125 -16.58 12.04 -0.95
N GLN A 126 -17.03 12.96 -1.80
CA GLN A 126 -17.40 12.63 -3.18
C GLN A 126 -16.25 11.96 -3.92
N ARG A 127 -15.02 12.50 -3.82
CA ARG A 127 -13.85 11.92 -4.49
C ARG A 127 -13.51 10.54 -3.95
N SER A 128 -13.63 10.34 -2.65
CA SER A 128 -13.39 9.02 -2.04
C SER A 128 -14.43 7.98 -2.46
N GLU A 129 -15.71 8.36 -2.60
CA GLU A 129 -16.77 7.51 -3.11
C GLU A 129 -16.53 7.12 -4.58
N GLU A 130 -16.19 8.08 -5.44
CA GLU A 130 -15.81 7.84 -6.84
C GLU A 130 -14.65 6.83 -6.93
N LEU A 131 -13.63 6.97 -6.10
CA LEU A 131 -12.47 6.08 -6.09
C LEU A 131 -12.84 4.66 -5.64
N VAL A 132 -13.63 4.53 -4.58
CA VAL A 132 -14.14 3.23 -4.11
C VAL A 132 -14.99 2.56 -5.18
N GLN A 133 -15.87 3.32 -5.82
CA GLN A 133 -16.71 2.79 -6.90
C GLN A 133 -15.87 2.32 -8.08
N PHE A 134 -14.87 3.09 -8.49
CA PHE A 134 -13.94 2.71 -9.55
C PHE A 134 -13.22 1.39 -9.24
N ILE A 135 -12.75 1.20 -8.00
CA ILE A 135 -12.07 -0.04 -7.58
C ILE A 135 -13.05 -1.23 -7.65
N LYS A 136 -14.27 -1.07 -7.13
CA LYS A 136 -15.31 -2.11 -7.16
C LYS A 136 -15.73 -2.49 -8.60
N GLU A 137 -15.89 -1.50 -9.46
CA GLU A 137 -16.23 -1.74 -10.86
C GLU A 137 -15.09 -2.43 -11.62
N THR A 138 -13.84 -2.05 -11.34
CA THR A 138 -12.65 -2.69 -11.91
C THR A 138 -12.56 -4.14 -11.47
N GLU A 139 -12.76 -4.44 -10.18
CA GLU A 139 -12.81 -5.82 -9.69
C GLU A 139 -13.89 -6.63 -10.39
N LYS A 140 -15.10 -6.06 -10.48
CA LYS A 140 -16.25 -6.71 -11.15
C LYS A 140 -15.96 -7.00 -12.62
N ASP A 141 -15.36 -6.06 -13.33
CA ASP A 141 -14.99 -6.21 -14.74
C ASP A 141 -13.91 -7.29 -14.93
N LEU A 142 -12.87 -7.31 -14.11
CA LEU A 142 -11.84 -8.33 -14.13
C LEU A 142 -12.41 -9.72 -13.87
N ARG A 143 -13.25 -9.87 -12.84
CA ARG A 143 -13.97 -11.14 -12.57
C ARG A 143 -14.87 -11.58 -13.71
N LYS A 144 -15.56 -10.64 -14.36
CA LYS A 144 -16.40 -10.93 -15.55
C LYS A 144 -15.55 -11.40 -16.73
N ARG A 145 -14.41 -10.76 -17.00
CA ARG A 145 -13.50 -11.18 -18.08
C ARG A 145 -12.85 -12.54 -17.79
N ALA A 146 -12.49 -12.81 -16.53
CA ALA A 146 -12.04 -14.12 -16.12
C ALA A 146 -13.15 -15.20 -16.30
N GLY A 147 -14.41 -14.82 -16.25
CA GLY A 147 -15.57 -15.59 -16.68
C GLY A 147 -15.58 -17.02 -16.14
N ASN A 148 -15.71 -17.96 -17.07
CA ASN A 148 -15.82 -19.39 -16.80
C ASN A 148 -14.47 -20.11 -16.72
N ILE A 149 -13.35 -19.38 -16.58
CA ILE A 149 -12.04 -20.00 -16.34
C ILE A 149 -12.14 -20.77 -15.03
N VAL A 150 -12.01 -22.09 -15.10
CA VAL A 150 -12.02 -22.97 -13.93
C VAL A 150 -10.67 -22.91 -13.21
N SER A 151 -9.58 -22.92 -13.98
CA SER A 151 -8.23 -22.74 -13.50
C SER A 151 -7.38 -22.13 -14.62
N GLY A 152 -6.70 -21.05 -14.31
CA GLY A 152 -5.69 -20.45 -15.19
C GLY A 152 -4.38 -21.23 -15.15
N PRO A 153 -3.34 -20.78 -15.88
CA PRO A 153 -2.03 -21.42 -15.89
C PRO A 153 -1.43 -21.45 -14.49
N LYS A 154 -0.63 -22.47 -14.21
CA LYS A 154 0.20 -22.53 -13.00
C LYS A 154 1.14 -21.31 -12.97
N THR A 155 0.90 -20.38 -12.08
CA THR A 155 1.61 -19.11 -12.06
C THR A 155 2.34 -18.89 -10.74
N TYR A 156 3.59 -18.53 -10.85
CA TYR A 156 4.42 -18.09 -9.73
C TYR A 156 4.55 -16.57 -9.76
N MET A 157 4.34 -15.91 -8.62
CA MET A 157 4.58 -14.48 -8.46
C MET A 157 5.88 -14.27 -7.67
N GLY A 158 6.94 -13.84 -8.35
CA GLY A 158 8.25 -13.59 -7.75
C GLY A 158 8.57 -12.11 -7.60
N GLY A 159 9.64 -11.78 -6.89
CA GLY A 159 10.10 -10.41 -6.68
C GLY A 159 9.26 -9.62 -5.69
N CYS A 160 8.37 -10.29 -4.92
CA CYS A 160 7.51 -9.62 -3.97
C CYS A 160 8.32 -8.93 -2.88
N ALA A 161 8.32 -7.60 -2.87
CA ALA A 161 9.04 -6.82 -1.87
C ALA A 161 8.46 -7.06 -0.47
N PHE A 162 9.32 -7.44 0.47
CA PHE A 162 9.01 -7.52 1.90
C PHE A 162 10.24 -7.08 2.69
N ARG A 163 10.17 -5.93 3.32
CA ARG A 163 11.31 -5.31 4.03
C ARG A 163 12.54 -5.08 3.14
N GLY A 164 12.32 -4.76 1.85
CA GLY A 164 13.36 -4.53 0.85
C GLY A 164 13.20 -5.40 -0.40
N GLU A 165 14.13 -5.29 -1.33
CA GLU A 165 14.18 -6.12 -2.53
C GLU A 165 14.66 -7.54 -2.18
N GLN A 166 13.91 -8.56 -2.58
CA GLN A 166 14.18 -9.94 -2.18
C GLN A 166 14.48 -10.87 -3.38
N GLY A 167 14.45 -10.34 -4.60
CA GLY A 167 14.66 -11.13 -5.81
C GLY A 167 13.53 -12.12 -6.11
N ILE A 168 13.74 -12.95 -7.15
CA ILE A 168 12.71 -13.84 -7.69
C ILE A 168 12.20 -14.87 -6.67
N LEU A 169 12.99 -15.25 -5.68
CA LEU A 169 12.62 -16.25 -4.68
C LEU A 169 11.68 -15.73 -3.60
N SER A 170 11.42 -14.42 -3.54
CA SER A 170 10.40 -13.85 -2.68
C SER A 170 9.03 -13.91 -3.35
N THR A 171 8.04 -14.49 -2.65
CA THR A 171 6.74 -14.80 -3.24
C THR A 171 5.60 -14.63 -2.22
N LYS A 172 4.35 -14.81 -2.67
CA LYS A 172 3.14 -14.67 -1.84
C LYS A 172 2.20 -15.86 -2.05
N GLY A 173 1.68 -16.40 -0.94
CA GLY A 173 0.64 -17.41 -0.99
C GLY A 173 -0.74 -16.86 -1.36
N LYS A 174 -0.98 -15.57 -1.08
CA LYS A 174 -2.22 -14.86 -1.46
C LYS A 174 -1.86 -13.60 -2.25
N ALA A 175 -2.47 -13.43 -3.42
CA ALA A 175 -2.28 -12.28 -4.29
C ALA A 175 -3.61 -11.90 -4.94
N ASP A 176 -4.27 -10.86 -4.42
CA ASP A 176 -5.62 -10.45 -4.84
C ASP A 176 -5.78 -10.28 -6.35
N LEU A 177 -4.74 -9.77 -7.04
CA LEU A 177 -4.77 -9.60 -8.48
C LEU A 177 -4.82 -10.95 -9.23
N LEU A 178 -4.10 -11.95 -8.73
CA LEU A 178 -4.13 -13.31 -9.31
C LEU A 178 -5.46 -13.99 -9.03
N ASP A 179 -5.98 -13.82 -7.81
CA ASP A 179 -7.27 -14.40 -7.39
C ASP A 179 -8.44 -13.83 -8.21
N VAL A 180 -8.44 -12.53 -8.48
CA VAL A 180 -9.50 -11.84 -9.24
C VAL A 180 -9.58 -12.32 -10.69
N ILE A 181 -8.45 -12.63 -11.31
CA ILE A 181 -8.37 -13.13 -12.69
C ILE A 181 -8.30 -14.65 -12.77
N LYS A 182 -8.51 -15.34 -11.64
CA LYS A 182 -8.52 -16.81 -11.52
C LYS A 182 -7.24 -17.51 -12.02
N VAL A 183 -6.11 -16.88 -11.82
CA VAL A 183 -4.81 -17.49 -12.09
C VAL A 183 -4.51 -18.51 -11.00
N ASN A 184 -3.99 -19.66 -11.39
CA ASN A 184 -3.58 -20.71 -10.46
C ASN A 184 -2.23 -20.34 -9.81
N ASN A 185 -2.27 -19.62 -8.67
CA ASN A 185 -1.08 -19.30 -7.90
C ASN A 185 -0.51 -20.57 -7.27
N VAL A 186 0.66 -21.04 -7.74
CA VAL A 186 1.31 -22.26 -7.24
C VAL A 186 1.72 -22.20 -5.77
N MET A 187 1.76 -20.99 -5.19
CA MET A 187 2.01 -20.78 -3.77
C MET A 187 0.74 -20.73 -2.92
N ALA A 188 -0.45 -20.81 -3.53
CA ALA A 188 -1.71 -20.80 -2.79
C ALA A 188 -1.77 -21.95 -1.78
N GLY A 189 -2.06 -21.63 -0.51
CA GLY A 189 -2.11 -22.61 0.57
C GLY A 189 -0.75 -23.13 1.06
N GLN A 190 0.36 -22.80 0.40
CA GLN A 190 1.72 -23.21 0.82
C GLN A 190 2.24 -22.38 2.02
N THR A 191 1.70 -21.21 2.24
CA THR A 191 2.07 -20.33 3.36
C THR A 191 0.88 -19.54 3.87
N LYS A 192 0.87 -19.25 5.17
CA LYS A 192 -0.06 -18.32 5.82
C LYS A 192 0.53 -16.90 5.96
N GLU A 193 1.81 -16.75 5.66
CA GLU A 193 2.49 -15.48 5.75
C GLU A 193 2.16 -14.58 4.57
N ARG A 194 2.26 -13.27 4.78
CA ARG A 194 2.02 -12.26 3.75
C ARG A 194 2.97 -12.41 2.56
N SER A 195 4.23 -12.73 2.84
CA SER A 195 5.25 -13.09 1.85
C SER A 195 6.28 -14.01 2.47
N VAL A 196 6.91 -14.83 1.65
CA VAL A 196 7.90 -15.83 2.05
C VAL A 196 9.02 -15.86 1.04
N ILE A 197 10.23 -16.18 1.51
CA ILE A 197 11.37 -16.48 0.65
C ILE A 197 11.45 -18.00 0.56
N ILE A 198 11.47 -18.54 -0.66
CA ILE A 198 11.68 -19.97 -0.96
C ILE A 198 13.09 -20.19 -1.51
N ASP A 199 13.54 -21.43 -1.56
CA ASP A 199 14.77 -21.80 -2.26
C ASP A 199 14.53 -22.06 -3.75
N LYS A 200 15.61 -22.27 -4.51
CA LYS A 200 15.55 -22.52 -5.95
C LYS A 200 14.93 -23.88 -6.24
N GLU A 201 15.24 -24.86 -5.41
CA GLU A 201 14.74 -26.23 -5.49
C GLU A 201 13.22 -26.24 -5.38
N LYS A 202 12.66 -25.47 -4.43
CA LYS A 202 11.21 -25.33 -4.27
C LYS A 202 10.56 -24.65 -5.47
N LEU A 203 11.20 -23.64 -6.05
CA LEU A 203 10.69 -22.99 -7.27
C LEU A 203 10.64 -23.97 -8.44
N LEU A 204 11.68 -24.81 -8.60
CA LEU A 204 11.71 -25.85 -9.63
C LEU A 204 10.67 -26.94 -9.39
N GLU A 205 10.47 -27.37 -8.12
CA GLU A 205 9.42 -28.36 -7.75
C GLU A 205 8.01 -27.85 -8.08
N LEU A 206 7.76 -26.57 -7.88
CA LEU A 206 6.46 -25.95 -8.18
C LEU A 206 6.12 -25.95 -9.67
N ASP A 207 7.12 -26.05 -10.52
CA ASP A 207 7.01 -26.16 -11.99
C ASP A 207 5.95 -25.21 -12.58
N PRO A 208 6.12 -23.87 -12.42
CA PRO A 208 5.14 -22.91 -12.92
C PRO A 208 5.21 -22.80 -14.46
N GLU A 209 4.04 -22.70 -15.10
CA GLU A 209 3.91 -22.44 -16.55
C GLU A 209 4.16 -20.93 -16.85
N MET A 210 3.96 -20.06 -15.85
CA MET A 210 4.13 -18.63 -15.95
C MET A 210 4.81 -18.07 -14.70
N ILE A 211 5.73 -17.14 -14.89
CA ILE A 211 6.33 -16.36 -13.81
C ILE A 211 6.02 -14.89 -14.02
N ILE A 212 5.38 -14.28 -13.02
CA ILE A 212 5.15 -12.83 -12.94
C ILE A 212 6.15 -12.27 -11.94
N VAL A 213 6.93 -11.27 -12.35
CA VAL A 213 7.94 -10.64 -11.49
C VAL A 213 7.49 -9.22 -11.14
N ASP A 214 7.40 -8.94 -9.85
CA ASP A 214 7.20 -7.58 -9.32
C ASP A 214 8.57 -6.88 -9.24
N LEU A 215 8.78 -5.84 -10.06
CA LEU A 215 10.06 -5.13 -10.23
C LEU A 215 10.06 -3.74 -9.59
#